data_4cce76dd17304a312990ffdd434f260d
#
_entry.id   4cce76dd17304a312990ffdd434f260d
#
_cell.length_a   1.000
_cell.length_b   1.000
_cell.length_c   1.000
_cell.angle_alpha   90.00
_cell.angle_beta   90.00
_cell.angle_gamma   90.00
#
_symmetry.space_group_name_H-M   'P 1'
#
loop_
_entity.id
_entity.type
_entity.pdbx_description
1 polymer ?
#
loop_
_entity_poly.entity_id
_entity_poly.type
_entity_poly.pdbx_seq_one_letter_code
_entity_poly.pdbx_strand_id
1 'polypeptide(L)'
;MLLNGPIWILLDSSAFGGIESHVLELAKGLTSHDQLVTVMFLSSYKPEPPLMAQLRDANIKIEVLDQTYTNSSFWLRLKQAITEAKVRPVVIHAHGYKANILLRITRLLAVTDKIKLVCSFHAGETPTGRVRWYDALDRFSAFLTEQRICVSRKIQSKLPCSSQLINNFVPEASLVESTGNNIAFVGRLSEEKGPDVFVSIANQMPETPFHIFGSGKMEPELTKIKSNNVTFHGHQTDMASIWPDIDILLITSRYEGLPMAALEAMSRGIPIISFALGELPSLIDSGRNGWIVDSRQQMIECLRHWRALTHSEKMHIKIQAQQTIEQNYSTQVVIPQMLAMYQR
;
A
#
# COMPACT_ATOMS: atom_id res chain seq x y z
N MET A 1 -13.57 20.74 -2.36
CA MET A 1 -13.02 22.12 -2.38
C MET A 1 -11.70 22.09 -3.12
N LEU A 2 -11.55 22.91 -4.18
CA LEU A 2 -10.31 22.95 -4.97
C LEU A 2 -9.21 23.70 -4.21
N LEU A 3 -8.00 23.16 -4.23
CA LEU A 3 -6.80 23.89 -3.80
C LEU A 3 -6.40 24.88 -4.90
N ASN A 4 -5.90 26.04 -4.51
CA ASN A 4 -5.55 27.13 -5.46
C ASN A 4 -4.21 26.89 -6.19
N GLY A 5 -3.82 25.66 -6.45
CA GLY A 5 -2.59 25.31 -7.16
C GLY A 5 -2.26 23.82 -7.16
N PRO A 6 -1.17 23.42 -7.85
CA PRO A 6 -0.81 22.03 -8.02
C PRO A 6 -0.39 21.33 -6.71
N ILE A 7 -0.66 20.04 -6.66
CA ILE A 7 -0.14 19.11 -5.64
C ILE A 7 0.99 18.31 -6.27
N TRP A 8 2.15 18.33 -5.65
CA TRP A 8 3.26 17.46 -6.04
C TRP A 8 3.37 16.28 -5.07
N ILE A 9 3.38 15.07 -5.62
CA ILE A 9 3.61 13.84 -4.85
C ILE A 9 5.02 13.39 -5.14
N LEU A 10 5.85 13.31 -4.10
CA LEU A 10 7.28 13.06 -4.22
C LEU A 10 7.63 11.67 -3.69
N LEU A 11 8.34 10.86 -4.49
CA LEU A 11 8.82 9.53 -4.07
C LEU A 11 10.13 9.13 -4.73
N ASP A 12 10.80 8.13 -4.14
CA ASP A 12 11.98 7.47 -4.71
C ASP A 12 11.76 5.97 -4.67
N SER A 13 11.40 5.39 -5.80
CA SER A 13 11.10 3.97 -5.90
C SER A 13 11.48 3.38 -7.27
N SER A 14 12.09 2.19 -7.23
CA SER A 14 12.48 1.41 -8.41
C SER A 14 11.64 0.16 -8.62
N ALA A 15 10.82 -0.22 -7.64
CA ALA A 15 10.00 -1.43 -7.67
C ALA A 15 8.53 -1.06 -7.43
N PHE A 16 7.60 -1.99 -7.62
CA PHE A 16 6.19 -1.81 -7.29
C PHE A 16 5.87 -2.55 -6.00
N GLY A 17 5.21 -1.87 -5.07
CA GLY A 17 4.80 -2.41 -3.78
C GLY A 17 3.71 -1.55 -3.13
N GLY A 18 3.55 -1.67 -1.82
CA GLY A 18 2.45 -1.00 -1.10
C GLY A 18 2.50 0.53 -1.15
N ILE A 19 3.69 1.14 -1.14
CA ILE A 19 3.84 2.60 -1.24
C ILE A 19 3.44 3.08 -2.64
N GLU A 20 3.89 2.38 -3.67
CA GLU A 20 3.61 2.70 -5.06
C GLU A 20 2.12 2.56 -5.39
N SER A 21 1.49 1.49 -4.90
CA SER A 21 0.04 1.29 -5.00
C SER A 21 -0.72 2.42 -4.29
N HIS A 22 -0.31 2.79 -3.07
CA HIS A 22 -0.90 3.92 -2.35
C HIS A 22 -0.74 5.26 -3.09
N VAL A 23 0.46 5.54 -3.63
CA VAL A 23 0.73 6.78 -4.41
C VAL A 23 -0.11 6.83 -5.67
N LEU A 24 -0.27 5.71 -6.37
CA LEU A 24 -1.12 5.60 -7.56
C LEU A 24 -2.57 5.95 -7.23
N GLU A 25 -3.12 5.33 -6.18
CA GLU A 25 -4.52 5.57 -5.78
C GLU A 25 -4.72 6.97 -5.21
N LEU A 26 -3.73 7.53 -4.50
CA LEU A 26 -3.75 8.92 -4.05
C LEU A 26 -3.78 9.89 -5.25
N ALA A 27 -2.91 9.68 -6.23
CA ALA A 27 -2.83 10.53 -7.40
C ALA A 27 -4.13 10.47 -8.24
N LYS A 28 -4.67 9.27 -8.48
CA LYS A 28 -5.96 9.06 -9.15
C LYS A 28 -7.11 9.72 -8.39
N GLY A 29 -7.19 9.49 -7.08
CA GLY A 29 -8.24 10.04 -6.24
C GLY A 29 -8.21 11.57 -6.16
N LEU A 30 -7.05 12.19 -6.05
CA LEU A 30 -6.91 13.64 -6.09
C LEU A 30 -7.31 14.19 -7.47
N THR A 31 -6.92 13.52 -8.55
CA THR A 31 -7.28 13.94 -9.92
C THR A 31 -8.79 13.83 -10.16
N SER A 32 -9.45 12.79 -9.66
CA SER A 32 -10.91 12.64 -9.74
C SER A 32 -11.68 13.69 -8.93
N HIS A 33 -11.00 14.40 -8.02
CA HIS A 33 -11.52 15.56 -7.28
C HIS A 33 -11.01 16.89 -7.87
N ASP A 34 -10.72 16.91 -9.17
CA ASP A 34 -10.30 18.09 -9.94
C ASP A 34 -9.02 18.77 -9.43
N GLN A 35 -8.14 18.04 -8.71
CA GLN A 35 -6.87 18.58 -8.29
C GLN A 35 -5.82 18.42 -9.40
N LEU A 36 -4.97 19.43 -9.56
CA LEU A 36 -3.80 19.36 -10.45
C LEU A 36 -2.68 18.58 -9.77
N VAL A 37 -2.44 17.33 -10.20
CA VAL A 37 -1.45 16.44 -9.59
C VAL A 37 -0.25 16.25 -10.50
N THR A 38 0.96 16.29 -9.93
CA THR A 38 2.20 15.84 -10.57
C THR A 38 2.92 14.87 -9.66
N VAL A 39 3.22 13.67 -10.15
CA VAL A 39 4.03 12.70 -9.41
C VAL A 39 5.49 12.88 -9.81
N MET A 40 6.34 13.17 -8.83
CA MET A 40 7.75 13.49 -9.01
C MET A 40 8.63 12.36 -8.48
N PHE A 41 9.42 11.76 -9.37
CA PHE A 41 10.43 10.77 -9.00
C PHE A 41 11.76 11.46 -8.74
N LEU A 42 12.45 11.09 -7.65
CA LEU A 42 13.75 11.64 -7.30
C LEU A 42 14.83 11.23 -8.29
N SER A 43 14.77 9.97 -8.75
CA SER A 43 15.78 9.34 -9.59
C SER A 43 15.17 8.57 -10.73
N SER A 44 15.90 8.53 -11.84
CA SER A 44 15.63 7.62 -12.95
C SER A 44 16.15 6.21 -12.63
N TYR A 45 15.44 5.19 -13.10
CA TYR A 45 15.80 3.78 -12.93
C TYR A 45 15.75 3.04 -14.26
N LYS A 46 16.56 2.00 -14.40
CA LYS A 46 16.56 1.07 -15.53
C LYS A 46 16.47 -0.37 -14.99
N PRO A 47 15.42 -1.15 -15.31
CA PRO A 47 14.25 -0.75 -16.10
C PRO A 47 13.41 0.35 -15.42
N GLU A 48 12.54 0.99 -16.19
CA GLU A 48 11.61 2.01 -15.70
C GLU A 48 10.67 1.41 -14.64
N PRO A 49 10.39 2.13 -13.53
CA PRO A 49 9.48 1.65 -12.49
C PRO A 49 8.06 1.38 -13.03
N PRO A 50 7.42 0.25 -12.72
CA PRO A 50 6.08 -0.08 -13.21
C PRO A 50 5.02 0.98 -12.87
N LEU A 51 5.18 1.70 -11.77
CA LEU A 51 4.30 2.81 -11.36
C LEU A 51 4.21 3.90 -12.46
N MET A 52 5.29 4.18 -13.18
CA MET A 52 5.28 5.22 -14.22
C MET A 52 4.34 4.88 -15.38
N ALA A 53 4.31 3.61 -15.80
CA ALA A 53 3.37 3.16 -16.84
C ALA A 53 1.92 3.34 -16.36
N GLN A 54 1.60 2.90 -15.14
CA GLN A 54 0.26 3.00 -14.58
C GLN A 54 -0.20 4.46 -14.38
N LEU A 55 0.72 5.37 -14.03
CA LEU A 55 0.44 6.81 -13.93
C LEU A 55 0.14 7.42 -15.30
N ARG A 56 0.89 7.03 -16.36
CA ARG A 56 0.62 7.48 -17.73
C ARG A 56 -0.74 6.98 -18.23
N ASP A 57 -1.07 5.73 -17.98
CA ASP A 57 -2.38 5.14 -18.34
C ASP A 57 -3.53 5.88 -17.64
N ALA A 58 -3.29 6.40 -16.44
CA ALA A 58 -4.22 7.24 -15.69
C ALA A 58 -4.18 8.73 -16.09
N ASN A 59 -3.41 9.12 -17.13
CA ASN A 59 -3.20 10.51 -17.56
C ASN A 59 -2.68 11.44 -16.44
N ILE A 60 -1.89 10.93 -15.51
CA ILE A 60 -1.29 11.70 -14.42
C ILE A 60 0.09 12.19 -14.86
N LYS A 61 0.34 13.49 -14.68
CA LYS A 61 1.63 14.09 -15.01
C LYS A 61 2.75 13.49 -14.16
N ILE A 62 3.84 13.10 -14.85
CA ILE A 62 5.05 12.57 -14.22
C ILE A 62 6.22 13.50 -14.51
N GLU A 63 7.10 13.66 -13.54
CA GLU A 63 8.36 14.35 -13.68
C GLU A 63 9.47 13.58 -12.96
N VAL A 64 10.65 13.48 -13.59
CA VAL A 64 11.82 12.77 -13.04
C VAL A 64 12.93 13.79 -12.82
N LEU A 65 13.22 14.08 -11.56
CA LEU A 65 14.08 15.21 -11.17
C LEU A 65 15.51 15.14 -11.72
N ASP A 66 16.12 13.96 -11.80
CA ASP A 66 17.49 13.81 -12.28
C ASP A 66 17.59 13.81 -13.82
N GLN A 67 16.49 13.69 -14.53
CA GLN A 67 16.44 13.83 -15.99
C GLN A 67 16.13 15.27 -16.41
N THR A 68 15.30 15.96 -15.63
CA THR A 68 14.84 17.31 -15.95
C THR A 68 15.83 18.36 -15.49
N TYR A 69 16.52 18.14 -14.35
CA TYR A 69 17.39 19.14 -13.72
C TYR A 69 18.82 18.62 -13.60
N THR A 70 19.78 19.41 -14.05
CA THR A 70 21.20 19.01 -14.22
C THR A 70 22.04 19.10 -12.94
N ASN A 71 21.52 19.69 -11.86
CA ASN A 71 22.24 19.79 -10.60
C ASN A 71 22.63 18.42 -10.03
N SER A 72 23.81 18.32 -9.43
CA SER A 72 24.33 17.07 -8.87
C SER A 72 23.59 16.60 -7.62
N SER A 73 23.08 17.53 -6.81
CA SER A 73 22.44 17.24 -5.52
C SER A 73 20.93 17.20 -5.62
N PHE A 74 20.29 16.16 -5.06
CA PHE A 74 18.84 15.97 -5.08
C PHE A 74 18.04 17.16 -4.55
N TRP A 75 18.48 17.80 -3.45
CA TRP A 75 17.81 18.94 -2.88
C TRP A 75 17.90 20.19 -3.77
N LEU A 76 19.01 20.35 -4.54
CA LEU A 76 19.14 21.44 -5.52
C LEU A 76 18.19 21.22 -6.71
N ARG A 77 17.99 19.99 -7.16
CA ARG A 77 17.02 19.66 -8.22
C ARG A 77 15.59 19.99 -7.80
N LEU A 78 15.19 19.59 -6.58
CA LEU A 78 13.87 19.92 -6.07
C LEU A 78 13.71 21.44 -5.89
N LYS A 79 14.75 22.13 -5.40
CA LYS A 79 14.79 23.58 -5.34
C LYS A 79 14.58 24.20 -6.71
N GLN A 80 15.32 23.75 -7.72
CA GLN A 80 15.23 24.22 -9.09
C GLN A 80 13.83 23.98 -9.65
N ALA A 81 13.26 22.78 -9.48
CA ALA A 81 11.90 22.46 -9.88
C ALA A 81 10.87 23.44 -9.31
N ILE A 82 10.96 23.75 -8.01
CA ILE A 82 10.05 24.70 -7.35
C ILE A 82 10.23 26.13 -7.89
N THR A 83 11.46 26.52 -8.18
CA THR A 83 11.78 27.89 -8.61
C THR A 83 11.39 28.14 -10.08
N GLU A 84 11.56 27.13 -10.93
CA GLU A 84 11.26 27.18 -12.37
C GLU A 84 9.82 26.81 -12.72
N ALA A 85 9.05 26.33 -11.75
CA ALA A 85 7.66 25.94 -11.96
C ALA A 85 6.82 27.15 -12.45
N LYS A 86 6.15 26.99 -13.59
CA LYS A 86 5.22 28.01 -14.13
C LYS A 86 4.12 28.36 -13.13
N VAL A 87 3.61 27.36 -12.43
CA VAL A 87 2.68 27.49 -11.30
C VAL A 87 3.28 26.73 -10.13
N ARG A 88 3.59 27.43 -9.05
CA ARG A 88 4.18 26.80 -7.86
C ARG A 88 3.20 25.84 -7.20
N PRO A 89 3.66 24.69 -6.69
CA PRO A 89 2.80 23.79 -5.93
C PRO A 89 2.33 24.49 -4.63
N VAL A 90 1.10 24.19 -4.23
CA VAL A 90 0.57 24.62 -2.93
C VAL A 90 0.81 23.57 -1.86
N VAL A 91 0.99 22.30 -2.30
CA VAL A 91 1.32 21.15 -1.44
C VAL A 91 2.43 20.34 -2.10
N ILE A 92 3.41 19.91 -1.30
CA ILE A 92 4.33 18.85 -1.67
C ILE A 92 4.18 17.73 -0.63
N HIS A 93 3.72 16.57 -1.10
CA HIS A 93 3.48 15.39 -0.28
C HIS A 93 4.53 14.31 -0.59
N ALA A 94 5.42 14.06 0.36
CA ALA A 94 6.49 13.08 0.22
C ALA A 94 6.08 11.71 0.79
N HIS A 95 6.50 10.64 0.10
CA HIS A 95 6.27 9.26 0.49
C HIS A 95 7.60 8.50 0.59
N GLY A 96 7.83 7.90 1.77
CA GLY A 96 9.02 7.14 2.08
C GLY A 96 10.19 8.00 2.58
N TYR A 97 11.08 7.38 3.34
CA TYR A 97 12.12 8.05 4.14
C TYR A 97 13.03 8.97 3.32
N LYS A 98 13.44 8.59 2.11
CA LYS A 98 14.32 9.43 1.29
C LYS A 98 13.62 10.72 0.82
N ALA A 99 12.39 10.59 0.31
CA ALA A 99 11.60 11.72 -0.14
C ALA A 99 11.25 12.65 1.02
N ASN A 100 10.89 12.11 2.17
CA ASN A 100 10.59 12.84 3.39
C ASN A 100 11.80 13.67 3.87
N ILE A 101 12.97 13.04 3.97
CA ILE A 101 14.21 13.72 4.42
C ILE A 101 14.59 14.83 3.43
N LEU A 102 14.53 14.56 2.12
CA LEU A 102 14.85 15.54 1.10
C LEU A 102 13.92 16.76 1.17
N LEU A 103 12.62 16.53 1.32
CA LEU A 103 11.63 17.61 1.44
C LEU A 103 11.93 18.51 2.65
N ARG A 104 12.34 17.94 3.78
CA ARG A 104 12.70 18.70 4.98
C ARG A 104 13.99 19.51 4.80
N ILE A 105 14.98 18.99 4.09
CA ILE A 105 16.19 19.74 3.75
C ILE A 105 15.83 20.97 2.92
N THR A 106 14.93 20.85 1.94
CA THR A 106 14.49 22.01 1.13
C THR A 106 13.73 23.04 1.97
N ARG A 107 13.02 22.61 3.02
CA ARG A 107 12.38 23.50 4.00
C ARG A 107 13.39 24.35 4.75
N LEU A 108 14.46 23.71 5.26
CA LEU A 108 15.54 24.41 6.00
C LEU A 108 16.25 25.45 5.13
N LEU A 109 16.19 25.32 3.82
CA LEU A 109 16.79 26.26 2.86
C LEU A 109 15.83 27.39 2.42
N ALA A 110 14.70 27.55 3.11
CA ALA A 110 13.67 28.56 2.84
C ALA A 110 13.12 28.59 1.40
N VAL A 111 13.18 27.48 0.69
CA VAL A 111 12.71 27.37 -0.71
C VAL A 111 11.22 27.09 -0.78
N THR A 112 10.66 26.56 0.29
CA THR A 112 9.27 26.07 0.36
C THR A 112 8.33 27.04 1.09
N ASP A 113 8.71 28.33 1.21
CA ASP A 113 7.83 29.32 1.79
C ASP A 113 6.48 29.38 1.05
N LYS A 114 5.39 29.35 1.82
CA LYS A 114 4.00 29.27 1.34
C LYS A 114 3.62 27.92 0.69
N ILE A 115 4.49 26.90 0.69
CA ILE A 115 4.16 25.55 0.23
C ILE A 115 3.93 24.68 1.47
N LYS A 116 2.79 24.01 1.54
CA LYS A 116 2.51 23.07 2.62
C LYS A 116 3.27 21.76 2.40
N LEU A 117 4.06 21.37 3.39
CA LEU A 117 4.83 20.14 3.35
C LEU A 117 4.13 19.04 4.13
N VAL A 118 3.93 17.92 3.47
CA VAL A 118 3.28 16.73 4.02
C VAL A 118 4.22 15.54 3.88
N CYS A 119 4.36 14.74 4.92
CA CYS A 119 5.15 13.52 4.90
C CYS A 119 4.31 12.33 5.34
N SER A 120 4.26 11.30 4.50
CA SER A 120 3.65 10.01 4.83
C SER A 120 4.68 8.99 5.27
N PHE A 121 4.37 8.27 6.35
CA PHE A 121 5.18 7.22 6.95
C PHE A 121 4.49 5.88 6.73
N HIS A 122 5.14 5.02 5.91
CA HIS A 122 4.59 3.72 5.49
C HIS A 122 5.32 2.52 6.14
N ALA A 123 6.57 2.70 6.59
CA ALA A 123 7.38 1.61 7.12
C ALA A 123 7.02 1.29 8.59
N GLY A 124 6.28 0.21 8.79
CA GLY A 124 5.99 -0.36 10.12
C GLY A 124 7.03 -1.37 10.60
N GLU A 125 7.92 -1.82 9.71
CA GLU A 125 8.98 -2.78 9.94
C GLU A 125 10.12 -2.18 10.79
N THR A 126 10.92 -3.04 11.42
CA THR A 126 12.18 -2.61 12.03
C THR A 126 13.27 -2.82 10.98
N PRO A 127 13.73 -1.76 10.31
CA PRO A 127 14.70 -1.89 9.23
C PRO A 127 16.06 -2.34 9.77
N THR A 128 16.80 -3.09 8.95
CA THR A 128 18.15 -3.56 9.24
C THR A 128 19.18 -2.84 8.37
N GLY A 129 20.44 -2.89 8.75
CA GLY A 129 21.54 -2.33 7.97
C GLY A 129 21.43 -0.80 7.83
N ARG A 130 21.80 -0.28 6.64
CA ARG A 130 21.81 1.16 6.36
C ARG A 130 20.42 1.80 6.40
N VAL A 131 19.38 1.06 6.10
CA VAL A 131 18.00 1.56 6.09
C VAL A 131 17.55 1.98 7.50
N ARG A 132 18.08 1.34 8.56
CA ARG A 132 17.80 1.72 9.95
C ARG A 132 18.17 3.19 10.25
N TRP A 133 19.28 3.66 9.71
CA TRP A 133 19.73 5.04 9.93
C TRP A 133 18.84 6.04 9.19
N TYR A 134 18.43 5.73 7.96
CA TYR A 134 17.50 6.57 7.21
C TYR A 134 16.12 6.63 7.87
N ASP A 135 15.61 5.51 8.34
CA ASP A 135 14.34 5.42 9.06
C ASP A 135 14.40 6.21 10.40
N ALA A 136 15.50 6.09 11.14
CA ALA A 136 15.70 6.87 12.36
C ALA A 136 15.76 8.39 12.06
N LEU A 137 16.52 8.80 11.03
CA LEU A 137 16.62 10.20 10.62
C LEU A 137 15.26 10.74 10.15
N ASP A 138 14.51 9.96 9.38
CA ASP A 138 13.16 10.31 8.92
C ASP A 138 12.21 10.56 10.10
N ARG A 139 12.21 9.67 11.08
CA ARG A 139 11.36 9.82 12.28
C ARG A 139 11.77 10.99 13.17
N PHE A 140 13.06 11.09 13.49
CA PHE A 140 13.54 12.15 14.38
C PHE A 140 13.44 13.55 13.77
N SER A 141 13.51 13.69 12.44
CA SER A 141 13.32 14.96 11.76
C SER A 141 11.86 15.28 11.40
N ALA A 142 10.91 14.40 11.74
CA ALA A 142 9.50 14.55 11.39
C ALA A 142 8.86 15.89 11.84
N PHE A 143 9.34 16.47 12.95
CA PHE A 143 8.85 17.76 13.46
C PHE A 143 9.09 18.94 12.51
N LEU A 144 9.98 18.80 11.52
CA LEU A 144 10.27 19.83 10.51
C LEU A 144 9.22 19.95 9.41
N THR A 145 8.19 19.11 9.40
CA THR A 145 7.06 19.20 8.47
C THR A 145 5.78 19.64 9.17
N GLU A 146 4.92 20.38 8.47
CA GLU A 146 3.65 20.85 9.04
C GLU A 146 2.68 19.70 9.26
N GLN A 147 2.56 18.81 8.28
CA GLN A 147 1.63 17.69 8.34
C GLN A 147 2.36 16.35 8.24
N ARG A 148 2.00 15.44 9.12
CA ARG A 148 2.57 14.08 9.22
C ARG A 148 1.43 13.07 9.21
N ILE A 149 1.50 12.14 8.26
CA ILE A 149 0.52 11.06 8.09
C ILE A 149 1.19 9.74 8.43
N CYS A 150 0.54 8.94 9.26
CA CYS A 150 0.90 7.56 9.50
C CYS A 150 -0.20 6.64 8.97
N VAL A 151 0.18 5.59 8.25
CA VAL A 151 -0.79 4.62 7.71
C VAL A 151 -1.18 3.53 8.71
N SER A 152 -0.60 3.56 9.92
CA SER A 152 -1.00 2.67 11.02
C SER A 152 -0.67 3.27 12.39
N ARG A 153 -1.42 2.84 13.43
CA ARG A 153 -1.19 3.23 14.83
C ARG A 153 0.20 2.83 15.31
N LYS A 154 0.70 1.68 14.87
CA LYS A 154 2.06 1.20 15.19
C LYS A 154 3.14 2.15 14.66
N ILE A 155 2.97 2.71 13.46
CA ILE A 155 3.87 3.73 12.91
C ILE A 155 3.72 5.02 13.69
N GLN A 156 2.49 5.43 13.98
CA GLN A 156 2.18 6.63 14.75
C GLN A 156 2.85 6.63 16.12
N SER A 157 2.80 5.51 16.84
CA SER A 157 3.43 5.39 18.18
C SER A 157 4.97 5.47 18.16
N LYS A 158 5.60 5.27 17.00
CA LYS A 158 7.05 5.38 16.83
C LYS A 158 7.53 6.80 16.48
N LEU A 159 6.62 7.72 16.16
CA LEU A 159 6.99 9.10 15.86
C LEU A 159 7.11 9.92 17.14
N PRO A 160 8.17 10.76 17.28
CA PRO A 160 8.38 11.60 18.47
C PRO A 160 7.51 12.87 18.49
N CYS A 161 6.58 13.02 17.55
CA CYS A 161 5.73 14.19 17.39
C CYS A 161 4.31 13.78 16.94
N SER A 162 3.36 14.70 17.09
CA SER A 162 1.97 14.49 16.68
C SER A 162 1.85 14.20 15.19
N SER A 163 0.99 13.25 14.82
CA SER A 163 0.70 12.88 13.45
C SER A 163 -0.77 12.47 13.31
N GLN A 164 -1.29 12.50 12.09
CA GLN A 164 -2.63 12.04 11.78
C GLN A 164 -2.57 10.59 11.29
N LEU A 165 -3.52 9.78 11.74
CA LEU A 165 -3.72 8.44 11.20
C LEU A 165 -4.64 8.56 9.99
N ILE A 166 -4.12 8.28 8.80
CA ILE A 166 -4.89 8.12 7.57
C ILE A 166 -4.47 6.80 6.97
N ASN A 167 -5.37 5.84 7.01
CA ASN A 167 -5.11 4.48 6.54
C ASN A 167 -4.87 4.45 5.02
N ASN A 168 -4.23 3.38 4.55
CA ASN A 168 -4.25 3.04 3.14
C ASN A 168 -5.69 2.87 2.67
N PHE A 169 -5.93 3.10 1.39
CA PHE A 169 -7.26 3.06 0.78
C PHE A 169 -7.18 2.54 -0.65
N VAL A 170 -8.33 2.16 -1.18
CA VAL A 170 -8.48 1.62 -2.54
C VAL A 170 -9.73 2.21 -3.20
N PRO A 171 -9.83 2.18 -4.54
CA PRO A 171 -11.07 2.50 -5.21
C PRO A 171 -12.15 1.48 -4.86
N GLU A 172 -13.39 1.89 -4.93
CA GLU A 172 -14.52 0.97 -4.89
C GLU A 172 -14.43 0.01 -6.08
N ALA A 173 -14.80 -1.23 -5.84
CA ALA A 173 -14.80 -2.26 -6.87
C ALA A 173 -16.13 -3.03 -6.86
N SER A 174 -16.46 -3.64 -7.99
CA SER A 174 -17.64 -4.50 -8.07
C SER A 174 -17.43 -5.76 -7.24
N LEU A 175 -18.50 -6.20 -6.59
CA LEU A 175 -18.50 -7.48 -5.88
C LEU A 175 -18.18 -8.60 -6.89
N VAL A 176 -17.24 -9.44 -6.51
CA VAL A 176 -16.85 -10.58 -7.32
C VAL A 176 -17.67 -11.80 -6.90
N GLU A 177 -18.49 -12.30 -7.80
CA GLU A 177 -19.03 -13.65 -7.68
C GLU A 177 -17.92 -14.63 -8.05
N SER A 178 -17.03 -14.94 -7.10
CA SER A 178 -16.05 -15.99 -7.35
C SER A 178 -16.77 -17.33 -7.42
N THR A 179 -16.60 -17.99 -8.55
CA THR A 179 -17.09 -19.36 -8.78
C THR A 179 -16.08 -20.40 -8.28
N GLY A 180 -14.92 -19.94 -7.82
CA GLY A 180 -13.79 -20.77 -7.42
C GLY A 180 -13.76 -21.11 -5.94
N ASN A 181 -13.02 -22.19 -5.62
CA ASN A 181 -12.63 -22.54 -4.26
C ASN A 181 -11.15 -22.17 -4.00
N ASN A 182 -10.66 -21.15 -4.68
CA ASN A 182 -9.22 -20.84 -4.72
C ASN A 182 -8.81 -20.04 -3.48
N ILE A 183 -7.91 -20.62 -2.71
CA ILE A 183 -7.27 -19.95 -1.58
C ILE A 183 -6.01 -19.27 -2.10
N ALA A 184 -5.86 -17.98 -1.88
CA ALA A 184 -4.73 -17.23 -2.44
C ALA A 184 -3.83 -16.58 -1.39
N PHE A 185 -2.56 -16.50 -1.76
CA PHE A 185 -1.57 -15.58 -1.21
C PHE A 185 -1.22 -14.55 -2.28
N VAL A 186 -1.22 -13.27 -1.92
CA VAL A 186 -0.83 -12.17 -2.81
C VAL A 186 0.24 -11.31 -2.13
N GLY A 187 1.46 -11.31 -2.68
CA GLY A 187 2.54 -10.51 -2.12
C GLY A 187 3.94 -10.99 -2.50
N ARG A 188 4.95 -10.25 -2.03
CA ARG A 188 6.35 -10.63 -2.21
C ARG A 188 6.66 -11.95 -1.50
N LEU A 189 7.45 -12.83 -2.13
CA LEU A 189 7.93 -14.06 -1.50
C LEU A 189 9.17 -13.76 -0.65
N SER A 190 8.94 -13.14 0.50
CA SER A 190 9.93 -12.72 1.48
C SER A 190 9.54 -13.20 2.88
N GLU A 191 10.51 -13.28 3.78
CA GLU A 191 10.32 -13.77 5.15
C GLU A 191 9.22 -12.98 5.90
N GLU A 192 9.16 -11.68 5.70
CA GLU A 192 8.16 -10.80 6.31
C GLU A 192 6.73 -11.15 5.94
N LYS A 193 6.50 -11.57 4.66
CA LYS A 193 5.18 -11.92 4.14
C LYS A 193 4.77 -13.36 4.46
N GLY A 194 5.70 -14.20 4.92
CA GLY A 194 5.43 -15.55 5.43
C GLY A 194 4.85 -16.54 4.42
N PRO A 195 5.31 -16.59 3.16
CA PRO A 195 4.79 -17.55 2.18
C PRO A 195 5.09 -19.00 2.58
N ASP A 196 6.09 -19.25 3.43
CA ASP A 196 6.38 -20.54 4.04
C ASP A 196 5.25 -21.03 4.95
N VAL A 197 4.62 -20.11 5.69
CA VAL A 197 3.44 -20.42 6.51
C VAL A 197 2.26 -20.80 5.60
N PHE A 198 2.05 -20.07 4.51
CA PHE A 198 1.02 -20.39 3.52
C PHE A 198 1.21 -21.80 2.93
N VAL A 199 2.43 -22.14 2.47
CA VAL A 199 2.75 -23.46 1.95
C VAL A 199 2.58 -24.55 3.02
N SER A 200 2.96 -24.28 4.27
CA SER A 200 2.76 -25.21 5.39
C SER A 200 1.27 -25.51 5.66
N ILE A 201 0.39 -24.53 5.48
CA ILE A 201 -1.07 -24.72 5.59
C ILE A 201 -1.57 -25.53 4.40
N ALA A 202 -1.16 -25.21 3.19
CA ALA A 202 -1.55 -25.92 1.97
C ALA A 202 -1.18 -27.42 2.03
N ASN A 203 0.00 -27.75 2.56
CA ASN A 203 0.45 -29.12 2.73
C ASN A 203 -0.44 -29.95 3.69
N GLN A 204 -1.17 -29.30 4.60
CA GLN A 204 -2.12 -29.94 5.51
C GLN A 204 -3.56 -30.02 4.94
N MET A 205 -3.77 -29.51 3.73
CA MET A 205 -5.07 -29.50 3.03
C MET A 205 -4.89 -29.95 1.57
N PRO A 206 -4.40 -31.17 1.30
CA PRO A 206 -3.95 -31.60 -0.03
C PRO A 206 -5.05 -31.60 -1.10
N GLU A 207 -6.33 -31.72 -0.70
CA GLU A 207 -7.48 -31.72 -1.59
C GLU A 207 -7.98 -30.30 -1.94
N THR A 208 -7.30 -29.27 -1.47
CA THR A 208 -7.72 -27.88 -1.69
C THR A 208 -6.68 -27.15 -2.53
N PRO A 209 -7.08 -26.45 -3.61
CA PRO A 209 -6.13 -25.68 -4.42
C PRO A 209 -5.68 -24.41 -3.69
N PHE A 210 -4.38 -24.16 -3.73
CA PHE A 210 -3.73 -22.97 -3.19
C PHE A 210 -2.94 -22.26 -4.28
N HIS A 211 -3.06 -20.94 -4.35
CA HIS A 211 -2.47 -20.14 -5.40
C HIS A 211 -1.58 -19.04 -4.81
N ILE A 212 -0.37 -18.91 -5.31
CA ILE A 212 0.60 -17.89 -4.90
C ILE A 212 0.81 -16.91 -6.06
N PHE A 213 0.42 -15.66 -5.85
CA PHE A 213 0.64 -14.53 -6.77
C PHE A 213 1.71 -13.62 -6.20
N GLY A 214 2.86 -13.60 -6.84
CA GLY A 214 4.03 -12.83 -6.44
C GLY A 214 5.32 -13.57 -6.73
N SER A 215 6.43 -12.89 -6.53
CA SER A 215 7.78 -13.43 -6.70
C SER A 215 8.68 -12.95 -5.55
N GLY A 216 9.83 -13.57 -5.38
CA GLY A 216 10.78 -13.17 -4.36
C GLY A 216 11.85 -14.21 -4.03
N LYS A 217 12.73 -13.85 -3.11
CA LYS A 217 13.92 -14.63 -2.77
C LYS A 217 13.61 -16.03 -2.21
N MET A 218 12.44 -16.22 -1.62
CA MET A 218 12.06 -17.51 -1.01
C MET A 218 11.48 -18.50 -2.03
N GLU A 219 11.17 -18.10 -3.26
CA GLU A 219 10.53 -18.96 -4.26
C GLU A 219 11.25 -20.29 -4.52
N PRO A 220 12.60 -20.33 -4.67
CA PRO A 220 13.32 -21.60 -4.89
C PRO A 220 13.22 -22.60 -3.73
N GLU A 221 13.13 -22.10 -2.50
CA GLU A 221 12.97 -22.96 -1.31
C GLU A 221 11.53 -23.45 -1.18
N LEU A 222 10.57 -22.57 -1.39
CA LEU A 222 9.15 -22.89 -1.31
C LEU A 222 8.75 -23.95 -2.36
N THR A 223 9.31 -23.86 -3.56
CA THR A 223 9.05 -24.82 -4.64
C THR A 223 9.51 -26.24 -4.26
N LYS A 224 10.54 -26.39 -3.42
CA LYS A 224 11.03 -27.69 -2.95
C LYS A 224 10.14 -28.35 -1.90
N ILE A 225 9.41 -27.55 -1.11
CA ILE A 225 8.65 -28.03 0.06
C ILE A 225 7.13 -28.03 -0.18
N LYS A 226 6.65 -27.49 -1.29
CA LYS A 226 5.21 -27.44 -1.62
C LYS A 226 4.68 -28.80 -2.01
N SER A 227 3.42 -29.05 -1.67
CA SER A 227 2.62 -30.16 -2.23
C SER A 227 2.04 -29.80 -3.61
N ASN A 228 1.47 -30.81 -4.29
CA ASN A 228 0.96 -30.67 -5.66
C ASN A 228 -0.22 -29.71 -5.79
N ASN A 229 -0.92 -29.41 -4.69
CA ASN A 229 -2.05 -28.50 -4.65
C ASN A 229 -1.65 -27.01 -4.57
N VAL A 230 -0.35 -26.67 -4.58
CA VAL A 230 0.15 -25.29 -4.57
C VAL A 230 0.64 -24.90 -5.96
N THR A 231 0.06 -23.86 -6.53
CA THR A 231 0.45 -23.29 -7.84
C THR A 231 1.08 -21.91 -7.65
N PHE A 232 2.29 -21.73 -8.21
CA PHE A 232 2.96 -20.43 -8.28
C PHE A 232 2.66 -19.78 -9.63
N HIS A 233 2.14 -18.55 -9.59
CA HIS A 233 1.80 -17.76 -10.77
C HIS A 233 2.83 -16.67 -11.11
N GLY A 234 3.85 -16.51 -10.24
CA GLY A 234 4.84 -15.46 -10.38
C GLY A 234 4.27 -14.06 -10.12
N HIS A 235 5.04 -13.05 -10.48
CA HIS A 235 4.61 -11.65 -10.36
C HIS A 235 3.51 -11.33 -11.38
N GLN A 236 2.43 -10.74 -10.93
CA GLN A 236 1.30 -10.34 -11.77
C GLN A 236 1.23 -8.81 -11.85
N THR A 237 1.09 -8.29 -13.04
CA THR A 237 0.96 -6.85 -13.30
C THR A 237 -0.50 -6.40 -13.36
N ASP A 238 -1.41 -7.32 -13.67
CA ASP A 238 -2.86 -7.10 -13.71
C ASP A 238 -3.56 -8.00 -12.69
N MET A 239 -3.64 -7.52 -11.47
CA MET A 239 -4.39 -8.22 -10.43
C MET A 239 -5.91 -8.11 -10.61
N ALA A 240 -6.40 -7.13 -11.39
CA ALA A 240 -7.83 -6.96 -11.60
C ALA A 240 -8.47 -8.16 -12.30
N SER A 241 -7.76 -8.79 -13.23
CA SER A 241 -8.22 -10.02 -13.92
C SER A 241 -8.12 -11.27 -13.05
N ILE A 242 -7.38 -11.25 -11.95
CA ILE A 242 -7.08 -12.41 -11.09
C ILE A 242 -8.04 -12.47 -9.89
N TRP A 243 -8.39 -11.33 -9.33
CA TRP A 243 -9.28 -11.29 -8.17
C TRP A 243 -10.59 -12.08 -8.33
N PRO A 244 -11.22 -12.14 -9.52
CA PRO A 244 -12.42 -12.96 -9.72
C PRO A 244 -12.26 -14.46 -9.45
N ASP A 245 -11.05 -14.99 -9.57
CA ASP A 245 -10.77 -16.41 -9.34
C ASP A 245 -10.50 -16.73 -7.85
N ILE A 246 -10.35 -15.71 -7.01
CA ILE A 246 -9.98 -15.87 -5.59
C ILE A 246 -11.25 -15.87 -4.74
N ASP A 247 -11.42 -16.93 -3.94
CA ASP A 247 -12.53 -17.06 -3.01
C ASP A 247 -12.21 -16.53 -1.60
N ILE A 248 -10.97 -16.69 -1.16
CA ILE A 248 -10.48 -16.20 0.13
C ILE A 248 -8.99 -15.88 0.07
N LEU A 249 -8.58 -14.79 0.72
CA LEU A 249 -7.18 -14.39 0.81
C LEU A 249 -6.60 -14.77 2.17
N LEU A 250 -5.43 -15.43 2.19
CA LEU A 250 -4.66 -15.64 3.41
C LEU A 250 -3.53 -14.63 3.53
N ILE A 251 -3.47 -13.95 4.66
CA ILE A 251 -2.35 -13.09 5.02
C ILE A 251 -1.57 -13.79 6.13
N THR A 252 -0.48 -14.44 5.72
CA THR A 252 0.38 -15.24 6.59
C THR A 252 1.62 -14.49 7.06
N SER A 253 1.63 -13.18 6.88
CA SER A 253 2.74 -12.29 7.18
C SER A 253 3.18 -12.37 8.65
N ARG A 254 4.46 -12.04 8.89
CA ARG A 254 5.02 -11.82 10.23
C ARG A 254 4.94 -10.35 10.65
N TYR A 255 4.91 -9.46 9.66
CA TYR A 255 4.82 -8.01 9.87
C TYR A 255 3.92 -7.38 8.80
N GLU A 256 2.98 -6.56 9.26
CA GLU A 256 2.13 -5.74 8.40
C GLU A 256 1.86 -4.37 9.06
N GLY A 257 1.57 -3.39 8.21
CA GLY A 257 0.86 -2.18 8.60
C GLY A 257 -0.63 -2.35 8.33
N LEU A 258 -1.08 -1.87 7.18
CA LEU A 258 -2.36 -2.19 6.56
C LEU A 258 -2.07 -2.54 5.09
N PRO A 259 -2.04 -3.85 4.74
CA PRO A 259 -1.62 -4.27 3.41
C PRO A 259 -2.63 -3.88 2.33
N MET A 260 -2.13 -3.34 1.21
CA MET A 260 -2.97 -2.99 0.05
C MET A 260 -3.74 -4.20 -0.48
N ALA A 261 -3.09 -5.37 -0.55
CA ALA A 261 -3.74 -6.60 -0.99
C ALA A 261 -4.99 -6.98 -0.15
N ALA A 262 -4.99 -6.64 1.16
CA ALA A 262 -6.17 -6.83 2.01
C ALA A 262 -7.31 -5.90 1.58
N LEU A 263 -7.03 -4.64 1.37
CA LEU A 263 -8.03 -3.66 0.95
C LEU A 263 -8.56 -3.98 -0.46
N GLU A 264 -7.67 -4.34 -1.39
CA GLU A 264 -8.02 -4.73 -2.75
C GLU A 264 -8.90 -5.98 -2.82
N ALA A 265 -8.62 -6.99 -1.99
CA ALA A 265 -9.42 -8.19 -1.87
C ALA A 265 -10.81 -7.87 -1.29
N MET A 266 -10.85 -7.20 -0.14
CA MET A 266 -12.10 -6.89 0.54
C MET A 266 -12.98 -5.92 -0.24
N SER A 267 -12.42 -5.00 -1.03
CA SER A 267 -13.19 -4.11 -1.92
C SER A 267 -14.00 -4.88 -2.96
N ARG A 268 -13.59 -6.10 -3.26
CA ARG A 268 -14.25 -7.04 -4.18
C ARG A 268 -15.09 -8.10 -3.48
N GLY A 269 -15.24 -7.98 -2.16
CA GLY A 269 -15.95 -8.97 -1.36
C GLY A 269 -15.17 -10.26 -1.10
N ILE A 270 -13.84 -10.27 -1.26
CA ILE A 270 -13.01 -11.43 -0.93
C ILE A 270 -12.62 -11.33 0.55
N PRO A 271 -13.14 -12.23 1.42
CA PRO A 271 -12.81 -12.21 2.83
C PRO A 271 -11.37 -12.65 3.09
N ILE A 272 -10.87 -12.29 4.26
CA ILE A 272 -9.48 -12.51 4.65
C ILE A 272 -9.40 -13.37 5.90
N ILE A 273 -8.43 -14.28 5.93
CA ILE A 273 -7.96 -14.90 7.17
C ILE A 273 -6.53 -14.41 7.44
N SER A 274 -6.30 -13.84 8.62
CA SER A 274 -5.01 -13.25 8.96
C SER A 274 -4.64 -13.45 10.43
N PHE A 275 -3.36 -13.35 10.74
CA PHE A 275 -2.90 -13.12 12.11
C PHE A 275 -3.22 -11.69 12.55
N ALA A 276 -3.26 -11.46 13.88
CA ALA A 276 -3.50 -10.15 14.47
C ALA A 276 -2.27 -9.22 14.29
N LEU A 277 -2.15 -8.59 13.12
CA LEU A 277 -1.00 -7.76 12.74
C LEU A 277 -1.43 -6.36 12.29
N GLY A 278 -0.68 -5.35 12.72
CA GLY A 278 -0.89 -3.96 12.29
C GLY A 278 -2.31 -3.47 12.50
N GLU A 279 -2.93 -2.99 11.44
CA GLU A 279 -4.33 -2.51 11.42
C GLU A 279 -5.32 -3.60 10.97
N LEU A 280 -4.89 -4.84 10.69
CA LEU A 280 -5.78 -5.93 10.30
C LEU A 280 -6.88 -6.23 11.35
N PRO A 281 -6.61 -6.18 12.68
CA PRO A 281 -7.68 -6.31 13.69
C PRO A 281 -8.70 -5.17 13.69
N SER A 282 -8.35 -4.00 13.12
CA SER A 282 -9.29 -2.89 12.96
C SER A 282 -10.09 -3.00 11.65
N LEU A 283 -9.56 -3.71 10.65
CA LEU A 283 -10.18 -3.96 9.36
C LEU A 283 -11.13 -5.16 9.41
N ILE A 284 -10.75 -6.23 10.11
CA ILE A 284 -11.42 -7.53 10.10
C ILE A 284 -12.24 -7.72 11.39
N ASP A 285 -13.54 -7.86 11.22
CA ASP A 285 -14.49 -8.29 12.25
C ASP A 285 -14.72 -9.80 12.08
N SER A 286 -14.13 -10.60 13.00
CA SER A 286 -14.08 -12.06 12.89
C SER A 286 -15.48 -12.68 12.81
N GLY A 287 -15.69 -13.51 11.79
CA GLY A 287 -16.96 -14.16 11.48
C GLY A 287 -17.95 -13.31 10.69
N ARG A 288 -17.67 -12.01 10.51
CA ARG A 288 -18.54 -11.08 9.79
C ARG A 288 -18.00 -10.74 8.39
N ASN A 289 -16.73 -10.37 8.27
CA ASN A 289 -16.11 -9.97 7.00
C ASN A 289 -14.76 -10.66 6.74
N GLY A 290 -14.37 -11.60 7.61
CA GLY A 290 -13.12 -12.34 7.59
C GLY A 290 -12.82 -12.94 8.95
N TRP A 291 -11.57 -13.33 9.22
CA TRP A 291 -11.16 -13.92 10.51
C TRP A 291 -9.77 -13.44 10.92
N ILE A 292 -9.63 -13.04 12.18
CA ILE A 292 -8.35 -12.86 12.85
C ILE A 292 -8.09 -14.10 13.69
N VAL A 293 -6.90 -14.66 13.56
CA VAL A 293 -6.48 -15.91 14.21
C VAL A 293 -5.13 -15.78 14.90
N ASP A 294 -4.87 -16.64 15.89
CA ASP A 294 -3.64 -16.61 16.69
C ASP A 294 -2.64 -17.70 16.26
N SER A 295 -3.07 -18.68 15.46
CA SER A 295 -2.25 -19.82 15.09
C SER A 295 -2.57 -20.35 13.67
N ARG A 296 -1.61 -21.08 13.08
CA ARG A 296 -1.80 -21.80 11.81
C ARG A 296 -2.97 -22.80 11.91
N GLN A 297 -3.12 -23.44 13.05
CA GLN A 297 -4.19 -24.42 13.26
C GLN A 297 -5.57 -23.76 13.16
N GLN A 298 -5.76 -22.61 13.80
CA GLN A 298 -7.00 -21.83 13.69
C GLN A 298 -7.23 -21.33 12.26
N MET A 299 -6.17 -20.99 11.51
CA MET A 299 -6.30 -20.60 10.10
C MET A 299 -6.85 -21.75 9.25
N ILE A 300 -6.38 -22.99 9.48
CA ILE A 300 -6.90 -24.19 8.83
C ILE A 300 -8.37 -24.46 9.22
N GLU A 301 -8.71 -24.26 10.49
CA GLU A 301 -10.08 -24.42 10.99
C GLU A 301 -11.03 -23.39 10.35
N CYS A 302 -10.61 -22.13 10.24
CA CYS A 302 -11.36 -21.09 9.53
C CYS A 302 -11.53 -21.42 8.05
N LEU A 303 -10.51 -21.96 7.38
CA LEU A 303 -10.62 -22.39 5.98
C LEU A 303 -11.62 -23.55 5.82
N ARG A 304 -11.59 -24.53 6.72
CA ARG A 304 -12.58 -25.63 6.71
C ARG A 304 -13.99 -25.10 6.98
N HIS A 305 -14.13 -24.19 7.92
CA HIS A 305 -15.41 -23.53 8.21
C HIS A 305 -15.91 -22.78 6.98
N TRP A 306 -15.10 -21.93 6.35
CA TRP A 306 -15.45 -21.21 5.13
C TRP A 306 -15.94 -22.15 4.02
N ARG A 307 -15.26 -23.26 3.79
CA ARG A 307 -15.63 -24.24 2.77
C ARG A 307 -16.96 -24.94 3.07
N ALA A 308 -17.30 -25.11 4.34
CA ALA A 308 -18.55 -25.73 4.77
C ALA A 308 -19.77 -24.79 4.73
N LEU A 309 -19.56 -23.48 4.62
CA LEU A 309 -20.64 -22.49 4.54
C LEU A 309 -21.46 -22.66 3.26
N THR A 310 -22.75 -22.42 3.37
CA THR A 310 -23.67 -22.32 2.23
C THR A 310 -23.33 -21.09 1.36
N HIS A 311 -23.79 -21.09 0.12
CA HIS A 311 -23.62 -19.94 -0.77
C HIS A 311 -24.17 -18.64 -0.16
N SER A 312 -25.33 -18.70 0.49
CA SER A 312 -25.94 -17.52 1.14
C SER A 312 -25.09 -16.96 2.29
N GLU A 313 -24.52 -17.83 3.12
CA GLU A 313 -23.65 -17.42 4.22
C GLU A 313 -22.34 -16.80 3.70
N LYS A 314 -21.72 -17.41 2.68
CA LYS A 314 -20.55 -16.86 2.00
C LYS A 314 -20.85 -15.48 1.41
N MET A 315 -21.99 -15.35 0.71
CA MET A 315 -22.40 -14.08 0.10
C MET A 315 -22.59 -12.99 1.16
N HIS A 316 -23.16 -13.33 2.31
CA HIS A 316 -23.30 -12.37 3.42
C HIS A 316 -21.93 -11.84 3.88
N ILE A 317 -20.96 -12.72 4.10
CA ILE A 317 -19.60 -12.34 4.52
C ILE A 317 -18.90 -11.50 3.44
N LYS A 318 -19.06 -11.87 2.15
CA LYS A 318 -18.53 -11.12 1.01
C LYS A 318 -19.06 -9.69 0.95
N ILE A 319 -20.37 -9.51 1.10
CA ILE A 319 -21.01 -8.19 1.16
C ILE A 319 -20.47 -7.37 2.35
N GLN A 320 -20.32 -7.97 3.52
CA GLN A 320 -19.78 -7.28 4.69
C GLN A 320 -18.31 -6.87 4.50
N ALA A 321 -17.50 -7.68 3.82
CA ALA A 321 -16.13 -7.33 3.48
C ALA A 321 -16.08 -6.10 2.57
N GLN A 322 -16.87 -6.08 1.49
CA GLN A 322 -16.97 -4.95 0.57
C GLN A 322 -17.45 -3.67 1.28
N GLN A 323 -18.56 -3.76 2.03
CA GLN A 323 -19.12 -2.62 2.77
C GLN A 323 -18.12 -2.01 3.77
N THR A 324 -17.28 -2.83 4.39
CA THR A 324 -16.22 -2.34 5.29
C THR A 324 -15.27 -1.41 4.55
N ILE A 325 -14.89 -1.75 3.31
CA ILE A 325 -14.02 -0.91 2.49
C ILE A 325 -14.75 0.35 2.03
N GLU A 326 -15.96 0.22 1.49
CA GLU A 326 -16.75 1.35 1.01
C GLU A 326 -16.94 2.42 2.08
N GLN A 327 -17.22 2.02 3.32
CA GLN A 327 -17.52 2.91 4.42
C GLN A 327 -16.28 3.56 5.08
N ASN A 328 -15.10 2.91 5.02
CA ASN A 328 -13.97 3.32 5.84
C ASN A 328 -12.63 3.47 5.08
N TYR A 329 -12.48 2.77 3.94
CA TYR A 329 -11.19 2.66 3.26
C TYR A 329 -11.29 2.91 1.75
N SER A 330 -12.40 3.47 1.28
CA SER A 330 -12.57 3.81 -0.12
C SER A 330 -11.94 5.18 -0.45
N THR A 331 -11.63 5.38 -1.72
CA THR A 331 -11.18 6.68 -2.25
C THR A 331 -12.16 7.80 -1.91
N GLN A 332 -13.46 7.53 -1.96
CA GLN A 332 -14.52 8.49 -1.66
C GLN A 332 -14.52 8.96 -0.20
N VAL A 333 -14.07 8.10 0.71
CA VAL A 333 -13.98 8.42 2.15
C VAL A 333 -12.65 9.10 2.48
N VAL A 334 -11.54 8.60 1.93
CA VAL A 334 -10.20 9.01 2.37
C VAL A 334 -9.68 10.26 1.65
N ILE A 335 -9.98 10.46 0.36
CA ILE A 335 -9.51 11.65 -0.37
C ILE A 335 -10.07 12.96 0.20
N PRO A 336 -11.35 13.08 0.58
CA PRO A 336 -11.84 14.27 1.27
C PRO A 336 -11.11 14.57 2.59
N GLN A 337 -10.75 13.53 3.37
CA GLN A 337 -9.95 13.71 4.59
C GLN A 337 -8.54 14.23 4.27
N MET A 338 -7.92 13.69 3.22
CA MET A 338 -6.62 14.14 2.74
C MET A 338 -6.65 15.60 2.28
N LEU A 339 -7.67 15.98 1.49
CA LEU A 339 -7.87 17.37 1.04
C LEU A 339 -8.10 18.32 2.21
N ALA A 340 -8.91 17.94 3.20
CA ALA A 340 -9.13 18.75 4.40
C ALA A 340 -7.83 18.96 5.19
N MET A 341 -6.93 17.97 5.21
CA MET A 341 -5.62 18.12 5.83
C MET A 341 -4.70 19.03 5.01
N TYR A 342 -4.76 18.99 3.68
CA TYR A 342 -4.00 19.89 2.81
C TYR A 342 -4.45 21.36 2.94
N GLN A 343 -5.63 21.63 3.45
CA GLN A 343 -6.16 22.98 3.67
C GLN A 343 -5.78 23.57 5.04
N ARG A 344 -5.53 22.74 6.05
CA ARG A 344 -5.10 23.15 7.40
C ARG A 344 -3.66 23.64 7.41
#